data_206c264a988fc75fef5eb1c29423e6fa
#
_entry.id   206c264a988fc75fef5eb1c29423e6fa
#
_cell.length_a   1.000
_cell.length_b   1.000
_cell.length_c   1.000
_cell.angle_alpha   90.00
_cell.angle_beta   90.00
_cell.angle_gamma   90.00
#
_symmetry.space_group_name_H-M   'P 1'
#
loop_
_entity.id
_entity.type
_entity.pdbx_description
1 polymer ?
#
loop_
_entity_poly.entity_id
_entity_poly.type
_entity_poly.pdbx_seq_one_letter_code
_entity_poly.pdbx_strand_id
1 'polypeptide(L)'
;AFDVNAACSGFVFALNIAKMYIETGFVKNALVIGSETLSKILDWNDRGTCVLFGDGAGAAYVEESDKGIISIVQGSIGKKGMVLNCESRKTNNLFINEEVKPDYLYMDGQEVYKFAVRQCPKCLVEALDKAGMTADDVDYFVLHQANVRIIESVAKRLKAPLEKFPTTLDYTGNMSAASVPVLLDQLVREHGLKRGDKIAMSAFGAGLTYGAVVMEW
;
A
#
# COMPACT_ATOMS: atom_id res chain seq x y z
N ALA A 1 -11.55 2.52 -17.78
CA ALA A 1 -11.20 1.98 -16.45
C ALA A 1 -10.58 0.60 -16.63
N PHE A 2 -9.64 0.26 -15.76
CA PHE A 2 -9.00 -1.07 -15.70
C PHE A 2 -8.44 -1.31 -14.30
N ASP A 3 -8.25 -2.59 -13.94
CA ASP A 3 -7.74 -2.98 -12.65
C ASP A 3 -6.21 -3.14 -12.69
N VAL A 4 -5.58 -2.75 -11.58
CA VAL A 4 -4.15 -2.97 -11.32
C VAL A 4 -4.03 -3.78 -10.05
N ASN A 5 -3.37 -4.94 -10.12
CA ASN A 5 -3.15 -5.79 -8.96
C ASN A 5 -1.67 -5.83 -8.57
N ALA A 6 -1.37 -5.25 -7.42
CA ALA A 6 -0.10 -5.42 -6.69
C ALA A 6 -0.38 -5.59 -5.19
N ALA A 7 -1.52 -6.23 -4.86
CA ALA A 7 -2.02 -6.44 -3.51
C ALA A 7 -1.95 -5.14 -2.68
N CYS A 8 -1.48 -5.19 -1.43
CA CYS A 8 -1.46 -4.01 -0.54
C CYS A 8 -0.62 -2.83 -1.07
N SER A 9 0.27 -3.03 -2.02
CA SER A 9 0.98 -1.94 -2.71
C SER A 9 0.25 -1.41 -3.95
N GLY A 10 -0.94 -1.95 -4.27
CA GLY A 10 -1.69 -1.65 -5.50
C GLY A 10 -1.94 -0.17 -5.72
N PHE A 11 -2.29 0.58 -4.66
CA PHE A 11 -2.51 2.03 -4.77
C PHE A 11 -1.24 2.79 -5.22
N VAL A 12 -0.07 2.44 -4.66
CA VAL A 12 1.22 3.04 -5.06
C VAL A 12 1.57 2.71 -6.51
N PHE A 13 1.27 1.48 -6.95
CA PHE A 13 1.48 1.07 -8.34
C PHE A 13 0.53 1.80 -9.30
N ALA A 14 -0.74 1.93 -8.91
CA ALA A 14 -1.73 2.66 -9.70
C ALA A 14 -1.42 4.17 -9.80
N LEU A 15 -0.93 4.79 -8.73
CA LEU A 15 -0.44 6.17 -8.76
C LEU A 15 0.69 6.37 -9.78
N ASN A 16 1.64 5.42 -9.85
CA ASN A 16 2.72 5.50 -10.83
C ASN A 16 2.19 5.40 -12.27
N ILE A 17 1.24 4.51 -12.51
CA ILE A 17 0.60 4.38 -13.84
C ILE A 17 -0.13 5.69 -14.20
N ALA A 18 -0.92 6.24 -13.27
CA ALA A 18 -1.60 7.51 -13.47
C ALA A 18 -0.62 8.65 -13.79
N LYS A 19 0.47 8.75 -13.01
CA LYS A 19 1.55 9.71 -13.26
C LYS A 19 2.11 9.58 -14.67
N MET A 20 2.49 8.37 -15.09
CA MET A 20 3.03 8.14 -16.43
C MET A 20 2.04 8.52 -17.54
N TYR A 21 0.75 8.24 -17.36
CA TYR A 21 -0.28 8.58 -18.36
C TYR A 21 -0.49 10.09 -18.46
N ILE A 22 -0.43 10.81 -17.36
CA ILE A 22 -0.56 12.28 -17.34
C ILE A 22 0.69 12.92 -17.93
N GLU A 23 1.89 12.52 -17.50
CA GLU A 23 3.17 13.07 -17.98
C GLU A 23 3.42 12.85 -19.49
N THR A 24 2.90 11.75 -20.03
CA THR A 24 2.97 11.47 -21.48
C THR A 24 1.87 12.17 -22.29
N GLY A 25 0.97 12.89 -21.62
CA GLY A 25 -0.16 13.56 -22.27
C GLY A 25 -1.25 12.61 -22.76
N PHE A 26 -1.21 11.31 -22.35
CA PHE A 26 -2.22 10.34 -22.77
C PHE A 26 -3.59 10.63 -22.14
N VAL A 27 -3.60 11.08 -20.88
CA VAL A 27 -4.78 11.62 -20.19
C VAL A 27 -4.43 12.92 -19.47
N LYS A 28 -5.43 13.77 -19.19
CA LYS A 28 -5.25 15.00 -18.41
C LYS A 28 -5.39 14.80 -16.92
N ASN A 29 -6.17 13.80 -16.53
CA ASN A 29 -6.44 13.47 -15.14
C ASN A 29 -6.76 11.98 -15.01
N ALA A 30 -6.70 11.48 -13.79
CA ALA A 30 -7.02 10.11 -13.45
C ALA A 30 -7.66 10.03 -12.06
N LEU A 31 -8.56 9.08 -11.87
CA LEU A 31 -9.03 8.68 -10.55
C LEU A 31 -8.35 7.36 -10.17
N VAL A 32 -7.55 7.39 -9.11
CA VAL A 32 -6.85 6.22 -8.57
C VAL A 32 -7.60 5.73 -7.35
N ILE A 33 -8.06 4.49 -7.37
CA ILE A 33 -8.92 3.91 -6.34
C ILE A 33 -8.24 2.68 -5.73
N GLY A 34 -8.12 2.64 -4.40
CA GLY A 34 -7.87 1.42 -3.63
C GLY A 34 -9.19 0.96 -3.02
N SER A 35 -9.66 -0.23 -3.41
CA SER A 35 -10.93 -0.77 -2.93
C SER A 35 -10.80 -2.26 -2.65
N GLU A 36 -11.10 -2.64 -1.42
CA GLU A 36 -10.84 -3.99 -0.92
C GLU A 36 -12.01 -4.54 -0.12
N THR A 37 -12.29 -5.83 -0.33
CA THR A 37 -13.27 -6.59 0.44
C THR A 37 -12.60 -7.89 0.90
N LEU A 38 -11.62 -7.76 1.81
CA LEU A 38 -10.80 -8.87 2.29
C LEU A 38 -11.62 -9.85 3.12
N SER A 39 -12.69 -9.39 3.76
CA SER A 39 -13.63 -10.24 4.51
C SER A 39 -14.17 -11.42 3.71
N LYS A 40 -14.19 -11.32 2.37
CA LYS A 40 -14.67 -12.38 1.46
C LYS A 40 -13.68 -13.50 1.21
N ILE A 41 -12.40 -13.27 1.50
CA ILE A 41 -11.32 -14.24 1.23
C ILE A 41 -10.62 -14.73 2.49
N LEU A 42 -11.13 -14.36 3.67
CA LEU A 42 -10.60 -14.82 4.95
C LEU A 42 -11.26 -16.13 5.39
N ASP A 43 -10.46 -17.03 5.97
CA ASP A 43 -10.99 -18.10 6.80
C ASP A 43 -11.30 -17.55 8.19
N TRP A 44 -12.57 -17.41 8.52
CA TRP A 44 -13.02 -16.87 9.80
C TRP A 44 -12.71 -17.77 11.01
N ASN A 45 -12.23 -19.01 10.77
CA ASN A 45 -11.71 -19.90 11.80
C ASN A 45 -10.21 -19.75 12.03
N ASP A 46 -9.48 -19.14 11.07
CA ASP A 46 -8.05 -18.84 11.23
C ASP A 46 -7.83 -17.49 11.93
N ARG A 47 -7.57 -17.53 13.22
CA ARG A 47 -7.28 -16.34 14.02
C ARG A 47 -5.93 -15.69 13.68
N GLY A 48 -5.09 -16.33 12.88
CA GLY A 48 -3.85 -15.75 12.39
C GLY A 48 -4.08 -14.69 11.31
N THR A 49 -5.23 -14.73 10.64
CA THR A 49 -5.56 -13.81 9.54
C THR A 49 -6.85 -13.03 9.78
N CYS A 50 -7.94 -13.66 10.22
CA CYS A 50 -9.27 -13.03 10.27
C CYS A 50 -9.35 -11.79 11.19
N VAL A 51 -8.50 -11.70 12.19
CA VAL A 51 -8.47 -10.55 13.15
C VAL A 51 -7.61 -9.38 12.67
N LEU A 52 -6.93 -9.51 11.53
CA LEU A 52 -5.97 -8.51 11.06
C LEU A 52 -6.53 -7.64 9.95
N PHE A 53 -7.36 -8.21 9.08
CA PHE A 53 -7.80 -7.57 7.85
C PHE A 53 -9.16 -6.92 7.99
N GLY A 54 -9.34 -5.80 7.28
CA GLY A 54 -10.61 -5.08 7.17
C GLY A 54 -10.96 -4.77 5.72
N ASP A 55 -12.20 -4.33 5.52
CA ASP A 55 -12.71 -3.86 4.23
C ASP A 55 -12.67 -2.34 4.17
N GLY A 56 -12.48 -1.79 2.99
CA GLY A 56 -12.51 -0.35 2.81
C GLY A 56 -12.20 0.10 1.39
N ALA A 57 -12.42 1.37 1.15
CA ALA A 57 -12.09 2.02 -0.11
C ALA A 57 -11.65 3.47 0.13
N GLY A 58 -10.66 3.90 -0.67
CA GLY A 58 -10.22 5.28 -0.74
C GLY A 58 -9.81 5.62 -2.16
N ALA A 59 -9.90 6.89 -2.53
CA ALA A 59 -9.58 7.34 -3.87
C ALA A 59 -8.84 8.67 -3.87
N ALA A 60 -7.99 8.86 -4.88
CA ALA A 60 -7.32 10.13 -5.16
C ALA A 60 -7.60 10.56 -6.60
N TYR A 61 -7.99 11.82 -6.76
CA TYR A 61 -8.00 12.48 -8.05
C TYR A 61 -6.61 13.05 -8.32
N VAL A 62 -6.05 12.71 -9.48
CA VAL A 62 -4.71 13.09 -9.90
C VAL A 62 -4.81 13.86 -11.21
N GLU A 63 -4.14 15.00 -11.29
CA GLU A 63 -4.10 15.84 -12.49
C GLU A 63 -2.71 16.42 -12.70
N GLU A 64 -2.48 17.03 -13.84
CA GLU A 64 -1.24 17.75 -14.14
C GLU A 64 -1.07 18.94 -13.18
N SER A 65 0.13 19.06 -12.63
CA SER A 65 0.49 20.16 -11.71
C SER A 65 2.00 20.41 -11.74
N ASP A 66 2.40 21.66 -11.47
CA ASP A 66 3.80 22.02 -11.29
C ASP A 66 4.41 21.41 -10.02
N LYS A 67 3.57 20.93 -9.12
CA LYS A 67 3.91 20.27 -7.86
C LYS A 67 3.19 18.93 -7.76
N GLY A 68 3.64 18.07 -6.88
CA GLY A 68 2.99 16.78 -6.68
C GLY A 68 4.02 15.67 -6.50
N ILE A 69 3.88 14.57 -7.25
CA ILE A 69 4.77 13.40 -7.13
C ILE A 69 6.17 13.73 -7.64
N ILE A 70 7.14 13.79 -6.71
CA ILE A 70 8.54 14.09 -6.98
C ILE A 70 9.31 12.84 -7.40
N SER A 71 9.13 11.74 -6.66
CA SER A 71 9.81 10.48 -6.95
C SER A 71 8.95 9.27 -6.65
N ILE A 72 9.18 8.19 -7.38
CA ILE A 72 8.58 6.88 -7.13
C ILE A 72 9.65 5.80 -7.21
N VAL A 73 9.56 4.82 -6.30
CA VAL A 73 10.33 3.59 -6.30
C VAL A 73 9.38 2.41 -6.18
N GLN A 74 9.54 1.42 -7.05
CA GLN A 74 8.71 0.22 -7.05
C GLN A 74 9.57 -1.01 -7.34
N GLY A 75 9.15 -2.15 -6.82
CA GLY A 75 9.80 -3.42 -7.12
C GLY A 75 9.05 -4.63 -6.61
N SER A 76 9.57 -5.80 -6.94
CA SER A 76 9.01 -7.07 -6.52
C SER A 76 10.09 -8.12 -6.23
N ILE A 77 9.76 -9.08 -5.35
CA ILE A 77 10.59 -10.24 -5.03
C ILE A 77 9.75 -11.51 -5.19
N GLY A 78 9.59 -11.98 -6.43
CA GLY A 78 8.73 -13.10 -6.78
C GLY A 78 9.08 -14.43 -6.12
N LYS A 79 10.36 -14.66 -5.76
CA LYS A 79 10.80 -15.88 -5.05
C LYS A 79 10.08 -16.11 -3.70
N LYS A 80 9.47 -15.08 -3.13
CA LYS A 80 8.74 -15.13 -1.85
C LYS A 80 7.22 -15.04 -2.02
N GLY A 81 6.69 -15.18 -3.22
CA GLY A 81 5.26 -15.02 -3.48
C GLY A 81 4.35 -15.89 -2.61
N MET A 82 4.79 -17.10 -2.28
CA MET A 82 4.00 -18.06 -1.51
C MET A 82 3.84 -17.72 -0.02
N VAL A 83 4.57 -16.76 0.53
CA VAL A 83 4.43 -16.39 1.95
C VAL A 83 3.20 -15.51 2.23
N LEU A 84 2.64 -14.92 1.19
CA LEU A 84 1.38 -14.17 1.25
C LEU A 84 0.66 -14.35 -0.09
N ASN A 85 -0.39 -15.13 -0.09
CA ASN A 85 -1.12 -15.43 -1.32
C ASN A 85 -2.58 -15.75 -1.02
N CYS A 86 -3.39 -15.69 -2.07
CA CYS A 86 -4.73 -16.22 -2.10
C CYS A 86 -4.88 -16.88 -3.47
N GLU A 87 -4.94 -18.21 -3.49
CA GLU A 87 -5.14 -18.93 -4.73
C GLU A 87 -6.50 -18.57 -5.33
N SER A 88 -6.56 -18.39 -6.64
CA SER A 88 -7.83 -18.11 -7.30
C SER A 88 -8.72 -19.33 -7.29
N ARG A 89 -10.03 -19.12 -7.28
CA ARG A 89 -11.00 -20.21 -7.41
C ARG A 89 -10.64 -21.09 -8.60
N LYS A 90 -10.54 -22.39 -8.39
CA LYS A 90 -10.43 -23.36 -9.48
C LYS A 90 -11.59 -23.15 -10.44
N THR A 91 -11.29 -23.04 -11.72
CA THR A 91 -12.30 -22.87 -12.76
C THR A 91 -13.14 -24.13 -12.82
N ASN A 92 -14.40 -24.04 -12.42
CA ASN A 92 -15.36 -25.13 -12.61
C ASN A 92 -15.80 -25.10 -14.08
N ASN A 93 -15.57 -26.20 -14.79
CA ASN A 93 -16.06 -26.38 -16.16
C ASN A 93 -16.61 -27.81 -16.33
N LEU A 94 -17.25 -28.08 -17.48
CA LEU A 94 -17.89 -29.35 -17.78
C LEU A 94 -16.96 -30.59 -17.71
N PHE A 95 -15.65 -30.39 -17.68
CA PHE A 95 -14.64 -31.46 -17.70
C PHE A 95 -13.96 -31.64 -16.33
N ILE A 96 -14.21 -30.79 -15.36
CA ILE A 96 -13.60 -30.83 -14.03
C ILE A 96 -14.72 -31.02 -13.01
N ASN A 97 -14.82 -32.24 -12.47
CA ASN A 97 -15.78 -32.63 -11.42
C ASN A 97 -15.09 -32.69 -10.03
N GLU A 98 -14.25 -31.72 -9.72
CA GLU A 98 -13.64 -31.63 -8.38
C GLU A 98 -14.52 -30.74 -7.48
N GLU A 99 -14.64 -31.12 -6.21
CA GLU A 99 -15.25 -30.26 -5.19
C GLU A 99 -14.42 -28.99 -5.06
N VAL A 100 -15.01 -27.84 -5.43
CA VAL A 100 -14.35 -26.56 -5.31
C VAL A 100 -14.37 -26.13 -3.85
N LYS A 101 -13.24 -26.31 -3.15
CA LYS A 101 -13.05 -25.73 -1.82
C LYS A 101 -12.71 -24.25 -1.97
N PRO A 102 -13.25 -23.37 -1.09
CA PRO A 102 -12.84 -21.98 -1.08
C PRO A 102 -11.35 -21.90 -0.72
N ASP A 103 -10.59 -21.20 -1.55
CA ASP A 103 -9.20 -20.85 -1.25
C ASP A 103 -9.20 -19.55 -0.46
N TYR A 104 -8.65 -19.61 0.73
CA TYR A 104 -8.55 -18.48 1.64
C TYR A 104 -7.17 -17.81 1.53
N LEU A 105 -7.10 -16.59 2.00
CA LEU A 105 -5.86 -15.85 2.13
C LEU A 105 -4.94 -16.59 3.12
N TYR A 106 -3.74 -16.93 2.64
CA TYR A 106 -2.66 -17.50 3.43
C TYR A 106 -1.58 -16.47 3.70
N MET A 107 -1.07 -16.43 4.93
CA MET A 107 0.00 -15.53 5.34
C MET A 107 0.98 -16.20 6.31
N ASP A 108 2.26 -16.27 5.92
CA ASP A 108 3.36 -16.44 6.88
C ASP A 108 3.71 -15.06 7.47
N GLY A 109 3.08 -14.76 8.61
CA GLY A 109 3.21 -13.45 9.24
C GLY A 109 4.65 -13.09 9.63
N GLN A 110 5.50 -14.08 9.94
CA GLN A 110 6.91 -13.83 10.29
C GLN A 110 7.72 -13.42 9.07
N GLU A 111 7.57 -14.12 7.94
CA GLU A 111 8.29 -13.79 6.72
C GLU A 111 7.80 -12.47 6.11
N VAL A 112 6.50 -12.20 6.17
CA VAL A 112 5.92 -10.91 5.76
C VAL A 112 6.47 -9.77 6.63
N TYR A 113 6.51 -9.95 7.96
CA TYR A 113 7.09 -8.96 8.88
C TYR A 113 8.56 -8.68 8.56
N LYS A 114 9.39 -9.72 8.43
CA LYS A 114 10.82 -9.58 8.08
C LYS A 114 11.03 -8.85 6.76
N PHE A 115 10.19 -9.13 5.78
CA PHE A 115 10.20 -8.44 4.50
C PHE A 115 9.86 -6.96 4.66
N ALA A 116 8.75 -6.65 5.32
CA ALA A 116 8.24 -5.31 5.52
C ALA A 116 9.25 -4.39 6.22
N VAL A 117 9.76 -4.80 7.39
CA VAL A 117 10.71 -3.99 8.18
C VAL A 117 12.06 -3.80 7.51
N ARG A 118 12.39 -4.63 6.51
CA ARG A 118 13.60 -4.48 5.71
C ARG A 118 13.37 -3.63 4.47
N GLN A 119 12.29 -3.91 3.74
CA GLN A 119 12.10 -3.36 2.39
C GLN A 119 11.44 -1.99 2.41
N CYS A 120 10.52 -1.75 3.33
CA CYS A 120 9.81 -0.47 3.45
C CYS A 120 10.78 0.71 3.70
N PRO A 121 11.65 0.69 4.74
CA PRO A 121 12.60 1.78 4.94
C PRO A 121 13.61 1.91 3.79
N LYS A 122 14.03 0.78 3.18
CA LYS A 122 14.96 0.82 2.05
C LYS A 122 14.36 1.57 0.86
N CYS A 123 13.11 1.27 0.52
CA CYS A 123 12.49 1.90 -0.63
C CYS A 123 12.11 3.38 -0.34
N LEU A 124 11.78 3.71 0.92
CA LEU A 124 11.59 5.11 1.34
C LEU A 124 12.88 5.92 1.22
N VAL A 125 14.01 5.41 1.72
CA VAL A 125 15.31 6.08 1.58
C VAL A 125 15.65 6.28 0.09
N GLU A 126 15.49 5.24 -0.73
CA GLU A 126 15.74 5.36 -2.17
C GLU A 126 14.85 6.40 -2.85
N ALA A 127 13.58 6.50 -2.44
CA ALA A 127 12.67 7.49 -2.98
C ALA A 127 13.02 8.92 -2.51
N LEU A 128 13.42 9.08 -1.24
CA LEU A 128 13.90 10.34 -0.70
C LEU A 128 15.18 10.79 -1.39
N ASP A 129 16.16 9.89 -1.57
CA ASP A 129 17.41 10.19 -2.27
C ASP A 129 17.14 10.68 -3.72
N LYS A 130 16.20 10.02 -4.44
CA LYS A 130 15.78 10.45 -5.78
C LYS A 130 15.08 11.80 -5.78
N ALA A 131 14.42 12.16 -4.68
CA ALA A 131 13.78 13.47 -4.49
C ALA A 131 14.76 14.54 -4.02
N GLY A 132 16.03 14.21 -3.72
CA GLY A 132 17.00 15.11 -3.10
C GLY A 132 16.63 15.53 -1.68
N MET A 133 15.91 14.66 -0.95
CA MET A 133 15.35 14.92 0.36
C MET A 133 15.86 13.91 1.40
N THR A 134 15.71 14.25 2.67
CA THR A 134 15.97 13.39 3.83
C THR A 134 14.66 13.13 4.60
N ALA A 135 14.69 12.25 5.59
CA ALA A 135 13.52 12.01 6.44
C ALA A 135 13.10 13.23 7.27
N ASP A 136 14.03 14.16 7.53
CA ASP A 136 13.73 15.39 8.28
C ASP A 136 12.86 16.35 7.47
N ASP A 137 12.98 16.33 6.13
CA ASP A 137 12.21 17.17 5.20
C ASP A 137 10.76 16.71 5.02
N VAL A 138 10.40 15.52 5.52
CA VAL A 138 9.07 14.94 5.38
C VAL A 138 8.19 15.36 6.56
N ASP A 139 6.99 15.84 6.27
CA ASP A 139 6.00 16.19 7.28
C ASP A 139 5.21 14.95 7.75
N TYR A 140 4.81 14.09 6.80
CA TYR A 140 4.06 12.87 7.09
C TYR A 140 4.55 11.66 6.31
N PHE A 141 4.71 10.53 7.01
CA PHE A 141 4.95 9.21 6.43
C PHE A 141 3.64 8.42 6.39
N VAL A 142 3.03 8.32 5.22
CA VAL A 142 1.75 7.62 4.99
C VAL A 142 2.03 6.18 4.61
N LEU A 143 2.14 5.30 5.60
CA LEU A 143 2.49 3.91 5.39
C LEU A 143 1.24 3.02 5.24
N HIS A 144 1.39 1.93 4.49
CA HIS A 144 0.42 0.84 4.51
C HIS A 144 0.15 0.37 5.93
N GLN A 145 -1.12 0.25 6.28
CA GLN A 145 -1.62 -0.06 7.62
C GLN A 145 -1.71 -1.58 7.84
N ALA A 146 -0.57 -2.26 7.97
CA ALA A 146 -0.52 -3.71 8.18
C ALA A 146 -0.33 -4.11 9.65
N ASN A 147 0.55 -3.41 10.36
CA ASN A 147 0.88 -3.69 11.76
C ASN A 147 1.64 -2.49 12.35
N VAL A 148 1.24 -2.04 13.53
CA VAL A 148 1.87 -0.91 14.22
C VAL A 148 3.37 -1.12 14.47
N ARG A 149 3.79 -2.36 14.78
CA ARG A 149 5.21 -2.69 14.99
C ARG A 149 6.07 -2.50 13.73
N ILE A 150 5.48 -2.65 12.54
CA ILE A 150 6.17 -2.36 11.28
C ILE A 150 6.38 -0.85 11.16
N ILE A 151 5.34 -0.06 11.43
CA ILE A 151 5.40 1.41 11.40
C ILE A 151 6.47 1.94 12.36
N GLU A 152 6.47 1.47 13.62
CA GLU A 152 7.49 1.81 14.61
C GLU A 152 8.92 1.43 14.18
N SER A 153 9.06 0.25 13.56
CA SER A 153 10.36 -0.21 13.03
C SER A 153 10.86 0.66 11.89
N VAL A 154 9.94 1.11 11.01
CA VAL A 154 10.28 2.03 9.91
C VAL A 154 10.69 3.39 10.47
N ALA A 155 9.91 3.97 11.38
CA ALA A 155 10.23 5.24 12.05
C ALA A 155 11.61 5.22 12.68
N LYS A 156 11.90 4.16 13.48
CA LYS A 156 13.21 3.96 14.10
C LYS A 156 14.35 3.88 13.09
N ARG A 157 14.16 3.18 11.97
CA ARG A 157 15.20 3.03 10.93
C ARG A 157 15.47 4.31 10.16
N LEU A 158 14.42 5.11 9.92
CA LEU A 158 14.54 6.42 9.32
C LEU A 158 15.03 7.49 10.28
N LYS A 159 15.12 7.16 11.58
CA LYS A 159 15.42 8.10 12.68
C LYS A 159 14.46 9.29 12.73
N ALA A 160 13.22 9.07 12.29
CA ALA A 160 12.18 10.09 12.27
C ALA A 160 11.24 9.93 13.48
N PRO A 161 10.72 11.05 14.03
CA PRO A 161 9.79 11.02 15.16
C PRO A 161 8.51 10.25 14.81
N LEU A 162 7.97 9.47 15.75
CA LEU A 162 6.80 8.62 15.50
C LEU A 162 5.53 9.43 15.18
N GLU A 163 5.47 10.67 15.65
CA GLU A 163 4.38 11.63 15.39
C GLU A 163 4.19 11.93 13.90
N LYS A 164 5.23 11.75 13.09
CA LYS A 164 5.15 11.86 11.63
C LYS A 164 4.51 10.63 10.95
N PHE A 165 4.17 9.58 11.70
CA PHE A 165 3.63 8.31 11.21
C PHE A 165 2.20 8.08 11.73
N PRO A 166 1.19 8.72 11.15
CA PRO A 166 -0.19 8.53 11.56
C PRO A 166 -0.67 7.10 11.29
N THR A 167 -1.65 6.65 12.07
CA THR A 167 -2.22 5.30 11.95
C THR A 167 -3.74 5.31 12.03
N THR A 168 -4.37 4.34 11.35
CA THR A 168 -5.81 4.05 11.41
C THR A 168 -6.09 2.62 11.84
N LEU A 169 -5.04 1.85 12.14
CA LEU A 169 -5.09 0.40 12.36
C LEU A 169 -6.04 -0.05 13.45
N ASP A 170 -6.20 0.74 14.50
CA ASP A 170 -7.02 0.43 15.67
C ASP A 170 -8.52 0.32 15.35
N TYR A 171 -8.99 0.96 14.28
CA TYR A 171 -10.40 0.92 13.88
C TYR A 171 -10.65 0.46 12.44
N THR A 172 -9.64 0.48 11.56
CA THR A 172 -9.80 0.01 10.18
C THR A 172 -9.27 -1.41 9.96
N GLY A 173 -8.30 -1.84 10.76
CA GLY A 173 -7.49 -3.00 10.43
C GLY A 173 -6.67 -2.79 9.15
N ASN A 174 -6.17 -3.88 8.59
CA ASN A 174 -5.43 -3.88 7.32
C ASN A 174 -6.41 -3.96 6.14
N MET A 175 -6.65 -2.85 5.46
CA MET A 175 -7.50 -2.76 4.27
C MET A 175 -6.70 -2.88 2.96
N SER A 176 -5.57 -3.61 2.96
CA SER A 176 -4.76 -3.82 1.75
C SER A 176 -4.46 -2.51 0.99
N ALA A 177 -4.77 -2.42 -0.31
CA ALA A 177 -4.52 -1.24 -1.13
C ALA A 177 -5.33 0.00 -0.72
N ALA A 178 -6.45 -0.17 -0.01
CA ALA A 178 -7.24 0.94 0.50
C ALA A 178 -6.59 1.66 1.70
N SER A 179 -5.67 1.02 2.42
CA SER A 179 -5.07 1.59 3.64
C SER A 179 -4.40 2.94 3.42
N VAL A 180 -3.63 3.08 2.34
CA VAL A 180 -2.90 4.33 2.05
C VAL A 180 -3.85 5.48 1.69
N PRO A 181 -4.80 5.34 0.74
CA PRO A 181 -5.68 6.45 0.39
C PRO A 181 -6.67 6.79 1.51
N VAL A 182 -7.10 5.83 2.34
CA VAL A 182 -7.96 6.12 3.51
C VAL A 182 -7.19 6.92 4.56
N LEU A 183 -5.95 6.53 4.88
CA LEU A 183 -5.13 7.30 5.80
C LEU A 183 -4.81 8.70 5.26
N LEU A 184 -4.59 8.84 3.95
CA LEU A 184 -4.36 10.13 3.31
C LEU A 184 -5.60 11.03 3.41
N ASP A 185 -6.80 10.50 3.16
CA ASP A 185 -8.06 11.24 3.33
C ASP A 185 -8.26 11.70 4.77
N GLN A 186 -7.95 10.83 5.75
CA GLN A 186 -8.01 11.20 7.15
C GLN A 186 -7.04 12.32 7.52
N LEU A 187 -5.81 12.28 7.01
CA LEU A 187 -4.85 13.37 7.22
C LEU A 187 -5.37 14.70 6.70
N VAL A 188 -6.02 14.70 5.55
CA VAL A 188 -6.64 15.91 4.98
C VAL A 188 -7.74 16.44 5.87
N ARG A 189 -8.61 15.56 6.40
CA ARG A 189 -9.81 15.97 7.16
C ARG A 189 -9.54 16.28 8.62
N GLU A 190 -8.66 15.53 9.27
CA GLU A 190 -8.55 15.53 10.74
C GLU A 190 -7.21 16.06 11.24
N HIS A 191 -6.13 15.86 10.50
CA HIS A 191 -4.78 16.19 10.95
C HIS A 191 -4.19 17.45 10.30
N GLY A 192 -4.95 18.10 9.44
CA GLY A 192 -4.60 19.42 8.90
C GLY A 192 -3.46 19.40 7.89
N LEU A 193 -3.35 18.34 7.06
CA LEU A 193 -2.46 18.29 5.91
C LEU A 193 -2.69 19.51 5.02
N LYS A 194 -1.63 20.25 4.71
CA LYS A 194 -1.68 21.52 4.00
C LYS A 194 -0.95 21.47 2.66
N ARG A 195 -1.38 22.29 1.74
CA ARG A 195 -0.65 22.48 0.48
C ARG A 195 0.78 22.94 0.76
N GLY A 196 1.75 22.21 0.20
CA GLY A 196 3.18 22.40 0.41
C GLY A 196 3.82 21.42 1.37
N ASP A 197 3.02 20.70 2.18
CA ASP A 197 3.56 19.63 3.04
C ASP A 197 4.20 18.53 2.19
N LYS A 198 5.28 17.97 2.69
CA LYS A 198 6.00 16.85 2.06
C LYS A 198 5.51 15.53 2.64
N ILE A 199 5.09 14.65 1.77
CA ILE A 199 4.58 13.32 2.14
C ILE A 199 5.48 12.25 1.53
N ALA A 200 5.82 11.25 2.34
CA ALA A 200 6.44 10.03 1.88
C ALA A 200 5.49 8.84 2.13
N MET A 201 4.94 8.26 1.07
CA MET A 201 4.08 7.09 1.15
C MET A 201 4.88 5.82 0.92
N SER A 202 4.54 4.72 1.59
CA SER A 202 5.10 3.41 1.27
C SER A 202 4.11 2.29 1.56
N ALA A 203 4.12 1.30 0.67
CA ALA A 203 3.33 0.09 0.80
C ALA A 203 4.13 -1.14 0.36
N PHE A 204 3.71 -2.29 0.89
CA PHE A 204 4.23 -3.61 0.55
C PHE A 204 3.07 -4.60 0.57
N GLY A 205 3.17 -5.70 -0.16
CA GLY A 205 2.10 -6.68 -0.23
C GLY A 205 2.52 -7.99 -0.89
N ALA A 206 1.53 -8.81 -1.19
CA ALA A 206 1.72 -10.08 -1.89
C ALA A 206 2.47 -9.87 -3.22
N GLY A 207 3.17 -10.93 -3.63
CA GLY A 207 4.00 -10.90 -4.81
C GLY A 207 5.44 -11.38 -4.56
N LEU A 208 6.21 -11.01 -3.55
CA LEU A 208 6.02 -9.82 -2.73
C LEU A 208 6.31 -8.56 -3.52
N THR A 209 5.49 -7.54 -3.38
CA THR A 209 5.66 -6.24 -4.02
C THR A 209 5.93 -5.16 -2.97
N TYR A 210 6.55 -4.06 -3.38
CA TYR A 210 6.80 -2.90 -2.53
C TYR A 210 6.90 -1.62 -3.37
N GLY A 211 6.64 -0.50 -2.76
CA GLY A 211 6.79 0.80 -3.39
C GLY A 211 6.82 1.93 -2.39
N ALA A 212 7.40 3.05 -2.83
CA ALA A 212 7.39 4.31 -2.11
C ALA A 212 7.18 5.48 -3.09
N VAL A 213 6.52 6.50 -2.61
CA VAL A 213 6.27 7.76 -3.32
C VAL A 213 6.66 8.91 -2.42
N VAL A 214 7.40 9.87 -2.94
CA VAL A 214 7.66 11.16 -2.30
C VAL A 214 6.95 12.24 -3.11
N MET A 215 6.19 13.08 -2.43
CA MET A 215 5.42 14.14 -3.09
C MET A 215 5.32 15.40 -2.24
N GLU A 216 5.05 16.52 -2.89
CA GLU A 216 4.54 17.73 -2.27
C GLU A 216 3.02 17.78 -2.44
N TRP A 217 2.30 17.91 -1.31
CA TRP A 217 0.84 17.90 -1.27
C TRP A 217 0.21 19.16 -1.88
#